data_94d79cd84e6bfa1d20c5404a23be12b2
#
_entry.id   94d79cd84e6bfa1d20c5404a23be12b2
#
_cell.length_a   1.000
_cell.length_b   1.000
_cell.length_c   1.000
_cell.angle_alpha   90.00
_cell.angle_beta   90.00
_cell.angle_gamma   90.00
#
_symmetry.space_group_name_H-M   'P 1'
#
loop_
_entity.id
_entity.type
_entity.pdbx_description
1 polymer ?
#
loop_
_entity_poly.entity_id
_entity_poly.type
_entity_poly.pdbx_seq_one_letter_code
_entity_poly.pdbx_strand_id
1 'polypeptide(L)'
;MKKTTKPAQQEEATYYSDFSGKCFGDFHPPVELMIDFNYGSKYDGSKLRFDLDDKDVEDILALLKSKLSNDSKKALKTMYTILDQKYDDSVQSRDWDDCRFTCNEQDLLKKLI
;
A
#
# COMPACT_ATOMS: atom_id res chain seq x y z
N MET A 1 -5.39 11.47 -5.85
CA MET A 1 -5.29 12.32 -7.07
C MET A 1 -4.60 13.62 -6.72
N LYS A 2 -3.73 14.06 -7.58
CA LYS A 2 -3.01 15.33 -7.46
C LYS A 2 -3.70 16.38 -8.31
N LYS A 3 -4.04 17.51 -7.70
CA LYS A 3 -4.59 18.66 -8.44
C LYS A 3 -3.67 19.86 -8.25
N THR A 4 -3.36 20.53 -9.34
CA THR A 4 -2.57 21.76 -9.32
C THR A 4 -3.52 22.95 -9.14
N THR A 5 -3.35 23.70 -8.05
CA THR A 5 -4.25 24.81 -7.70
C THR A 5 -3.83 26.14 -8.27
N LYS A 6 -2.55 26.29 -8.62
CA LYS A 6 -2.02 27.49 -9.25
C LYS A 6 -1.33 27.13 -10.56
N PRO A 7 -1.80 27.64 -11.70
CA PRO A 7 -1.10 27.41 -12.97
C PRO A 7 0.18 28.21 -13.04
N ALA A 8 1.18 27.62 -13.60
CA ALA A 8 2.35 28.19 -14.24
C ALA A 8 3.46 28.80 -13.40
N GLN A 9 3.27 29.42 -12.27
CA GLN A 9 4.37 30.11 -11.58
C GLN A 9 4.78 29.52 -10.25
N GLN A 10 3.89 28.81 -9.60
CA GLN A 10 4.17 28.09 -8.37
C GLN A 10 3.41 26.79 -8.43
N GLU A 11 4.14 25.73 -8.48
CA GLU A 11 3.56 24.40 -8.39
C GLU A 11 3.16 24.11 -6.93
N GLU A 12 2.07 24.72 -6.52
CA GLU A 12 1.40 24.25 -5.31
C GLU A 12 0.46 23.12 -5.70
N ALA A 13 0.83 21.90 -5.31
CA ALA A 13 -0.01 20.76 -5.50
C ALA A 13 -0.79 20.49 -4.22
N THR A 14 -2.11 20.37 -4.36
CA THR A 14 -2.97 19.91 -3.28
C THR A 14 -3.37 18.47 -3.58
N TYR A 15 -3.20 17.61 -2.59
CA TYR A 15 -3.46 16.18 -2.73
C TYR A 15 -4.81 15.82 -2.12
N TYR A 16 -5.53 14.94 -2.79
CA TYR A 16 -6.85 14.47 -2.36
C TYR A 16 -6.90 12.95 -2.43
N SER A 17 -7.66 12.34 -1.51
CA SER A 17 -7.98 10.92 -1.64
C SER A 17 -8.85 10.68 -2.88
N ASP A 18 -8.46 9.70 -3.67
CA ASP A 18 -9.23 9.32 -4.86
C ASP A 18 -10.54 8.57 -4.50
N PHE A 19 -10.66 8.07 -3.28
CA PHE A 19 -11.86 7.36 -2.84
C PHE A 19 -12.84 8.29 -2.14
N SER A 20 -12.38 8.98 -1.10
CA SER A 20 -13.25 9.80 -0.25
C SER A 20 -13.31 11.26 -0.66
N GLY A 21 -12.35 11.72 -1.47
CA GLY A 21 -12.19 13.14 -1.79
C GLY A 21 -11.62 13.97 -0.65
N LYS A 22 -11.20 13.35 0.44
CA LYS A 22 -10.60 14.03 1.59
C LYS A 22 -9.31 14.73 1.16
N CYS A 23 -9.17 15.97 1.59
CA CYS A 23 -7.98 16.78 1.29
C CYS A 23 -6.82 16.40 2.23
N PHE A 24 -5.65 16.14 1.64
CA PHE A 24 -4.40 15.95 2.38
C PHE A 24 -3.59 17.24 2.50
N GLY A 25 -4.06 18.34 1.89
CA GLY A 25 -3.32 19.58 1.82
C GLY A 25 -2.10 19.47 0.92
N ASP A 26 -1.00 20.08 1.35
CA ASP A 26 0.27 20.06 0.60
C ASP A 26 1.13 18.86 0.94
N PHE A 27 0.67 18.01 1.84
CA PHE A 27 1.38 16.80 2.23
C PHE A 27 1.20 15.70 1.18
N HIS A 28 2.23 14.91 1.00
CA HIS A 28 2.12 13.72 0.18
C HIS A 28 1.04 12.79 0.73
N PRO A 29 0.28 12.09 -0.13
CA PRO A 29 -0.69 11.12 0.35
C PRO A 29 0.02 10.01 1.15
N PRO A 30 -0.62 9.51 2.23
CA PRO A 30 -0.03 8.43 3.04
C PRO A 30 0.19 7.15 2.28
N VAL A 31 -0.64 6.88 1.26
CA VAL A 31 -0.58 5.65 0.47
C VAL A 31 -0.74 5.97 -1.00
N GLU A 32 0.10 5.35 -1.81
CA GLU A 32 -0.04 5.34 -3.27
C GLU A 32 -0.36 3.92 -3.72
N LEU A 33 -1.48 3.77 -4.41
CA LEU A 33 -1.83 2.51 -5.06
C LEU A 33 -1.47 2.62 -6.53
N MET A 34 -0.64 1.70 -7.01
CA MET A 34 -0.27 1.62 -8.42
C MET A 34 -0.73 0.29 -9.00
N ILE A 35 -1.33 0.33 -10.18
CA ILE A 35 -1.71 -0.85 -10.93
C ILE A 35 -0.95 -0.82 -12.25
N ASP A 36 -0.06 -1.78 -12.44
CA ASP A 36 0.70 -1.97 -13.67
C ASP A 36 0.06 -3.08 -14.51
N PHE A 37 -0.28 -2.76 -15.74
CA PHE A 37 -0.80 -3.75 -16.68
C PHE A 37 0.34 -4.31 -17.51
N ASN A 38 0.64 -5.56 -17.25
CA ASN A 38 1.76 -6.26 -17.87
C ASN A 38 1.32 -6.99 -19.16
N TYR A 39 2.31 -7.58 -19.83
CA TYR A 39 2.07 -8.40 -21.00
C TYR A 39 1.06 -9.50 -20.69
N GLY A 40 0.11 -9.69 -21.57
CA GLY A 40 -1.01 -10.62 -21.40
C GLY A 40 -2.31 -9.95 -20.96
N SER A 41 -2.24 -8.71 -20.45
CA SER A 41 -3.44 -7.90 -20.21
C SER A 41 -3.87 -7.20 -21.49
N LYS A 42 -5.18 -7.03 -21.69
CA LYS A 42 -5.69 -6.18 -22.78
C LYS A 42 -5.34 -4.71 -22.62
N TYR A 43 -4.86 -4.31 -21.44
CA TYR A 43 -4.40 -2.95 -21.13
C TYR A 43 -2.90 -2.84 -21.02
N ASP A 44 -2.16 -3.79 -21.60
CA ASP A 44 -0.72 -3.84 -21.54
C ASP A 44 -0.06 -2.49 -21.80
N GLY A 45 0.94 -2.15 -20.98
CA GLY A 45 1.65 -0.88 -21.03
C GLY A 45 0.98 0.27 -20.30
N SER A 46 -0.22 0.08 -19.77
CA SER A 46 -0.94 1.09 -19.01
C SER A 46 -0.61 1.01 -17.52
N LYS A 47 -0.71 2.15 -16.84
CA LYS A 47 -0.53 2.26 -15.40
C LYS A 47 -1.62 3.14 -14.82
N LEU A 48 -2.15 2.74 -13.67
CA LEU A 48 -3.06 3.56 -12.88
C LEU A 48 -2.41 3.86 -11.55
N ARG A 49 -2.63 5.07 -11.06
CA ARG A 49 -2.14 5.49 -9.76
C ARG A 49 -3.25 6.20 -9.01
N PHE A 50 -3.43 5.84 -7.75
CA PHE A 50 -4.40 6.43 -6.85
C PHE A 50 -3.71 6.89 -5.58
N ASP A 51 -4.12 8.05 -5.09
CA ASP A 51 -3.69 8.58 -3.80
C ASP A 51 -4.76 8.27 -2.76
N LEU A 52 -4.37 7.62 -1.68
CA LEU A 52 -5.28 7.08 -0.69
C LEU A 52 -4.80 7.39 0.72
N ASP A 53 -5.70 7.32 1.70
CA ASP A 53 -5.34 7.28 3.11
C ASP A 53 -5.42 5.85 3.66
N ASP A 54 -5.01 5.68 4.92
CA ASP A 54 -5.01 4.35 5.54
C ASP A 54 -6.41 3.74 5.63
N LYS A 55 -7.43 4.56 5.83
CA LYS A 55 -8.81 4.11 5.89
C LYS A 55 -9.29 3.58 4.54
N ASP A 56 -8.93 4.25 3.45
CA ASP A 56 -9.24 3.78 2.09
C ASP A 56 -8.58 2.44 1.82
N VAL A 57 -7.35 2.25 2.30
CA VAL A 57 -6.60 1.00 2.15
C VAL A 57 -7.28 -0.14 2.89
N GLU A 58 -7.89 0.10 4.05
CA GLU A 58 -8.64 -0.92 4.78
C GLU A 58 -9.76 -1.52 3.93
N ASP A 59 -10.47 -0.69 3.18
CA ASP A 59 -11.52 -1.15 2.26
C ASP A 59 -10.94 -2.03 1.14
N ILE A 60 -9.79 -1.65 0.61
CA ILE A 60 -9.08 -2.45 -0.41
C ILE A 60 -8.64 -3.78 0.16
N LEU A 61 -8.07 -3.80 1.36
CA LEU A 61 -7.62 -5.02 2.01
C LEU A 61 -8.79 -5.97 2.27
N ALA A 62 -9.93 -5.46 2.70
CA ALA A 62 -11.14 -6.25 2.89
C ALA A 62 -11.60 -6.89 1.56
N LEU A 63 -11.58 -6.14 0.49
CA LEU A 63 -11.92 -6.64 -0.85
C LEU A 63 -10.93 -7.71 -1.30
N LEU A 64 -9.64 -7.48 -1.15
CA LEU A 64 -8.60 -8.43 -1.50
C LEU A 64 -8.75 -9.73 -0.71
N LYS A 65 -8.98 -9.63 0.59
CA LYS A 65 -9.20 -10.81 1.44
C LYS A 65 -10.36 -11.66 0.93
N SER A 66 -11.44 -11.04 0.50
CA SER A 66 -12.63 -11.75 -0.01
C SER A 66 -12.40 -12.41 -1.37
N LYS A 67 -11.42 -11.93 -2.14
CA LYS A 67 -11.14 -12.39 -3.51
C LYS A 67 -9.97 -13.35 -3.60
N LEU A 68 -9.08 -13.37 -2.60
CA LEU A 68 -7.90 -14.21 -2.63
C LEU A 68 -8.28 -15.70 -2.58
N SER A 69 -7.61 -16.49 -3.42
CA SER A 69 -7.73 -17.95 -3.38
C SER A 69 -7.10 -18.54 -2.12
N ASN A 70 -7.48 -19.77 -1.78
CA ASN A 70 -6.87 -20.46 -0.64
C ASN A 70 -5.36 -20.66 -0.81
N ASP A 71 -4.90 -20.89 -2.03
CA ASP A 71 -3.48 -21.04 -2.31
C ASP A 71 -2.73 -19.72 -2.11
N SER A 72 -3.32 -18.60 -2.51
CA SER A 72 -2.75 -17.27 -2.26
C SER A 72 -2.67 -16.98 -0.76
N LYS A 73 -3.70 -17.33 0.00
CA LYS A 73 -3.69 -17.17 1.46
C LYS A 73 -2.62 -18.03 2.13
N LYS A 74 -2.38 -19.25 1.64
CA LYS A 74 -1.29 -20.10 2.14
C LYS A 74 0.07 -19.47 1.87
N ALA A 75 0.27 -18.91 0.68
CA ALA A 75 1.50 -18.20 0.35
C ALA A 75 1.72 -17.00 1.28
N LEU A 76 0.68 -16.24 1.59
CA LEU A 76 0.76 -15.12 2.52
C LEU A 76 1.10 -15.58 3.95
N LYS A 77 0.56 -16.71 4.39
CA LYS A 77 0.93 -17.30 5.69
C LYS A 77 2.40 -17.69 5.75
N THR A 78 2.93 -18.23 4.67
CA THR A 78 4.36 -18.54 4.55
C THR A 78 5.20 -17.28 4.65
N MET A 79 4.81 -16.20 3.96
CA MET A 79 5.47 -14.90 4.06
C MET A 79 5.43 -14.37 5.50
N TYR A 80 4.31 -14.50 6.17
CA TYR A 80 4.17 -14.09 7.56
C TYR A 80 5.18 -14.82 8.48
N THR A 81 5.32 -16.11 8.29
CA THR A 81 6.28 -16.92 9.06
C THR A 81 7.72 -16.49 8.80
N ILE A 82 8.06 -16.17 7.55
CA ILE A 82 9.37 -15.64 7.18
C ILE A 82 9.62 -14.30 7.87
N LEU A 83 8.63 -13.44 7.92
CA LEU A 83 8.72 -12.14 8.60
C LEU A 83 8.87 -12.29 10.13
N ASP A 84 8.27 -13.30 10.74
CA ASP A 84 8.50 -13.61 12.15
C ASP A 84 9.97 -13.89 12.42
N GLN A 85 10.62 -14.70 11.61
CA GLN A 85 12.04 -14.98 11.76
C GLN A 85 12.88 -13.73 11.54
N LYS A 86 12.54 -12.94 10.54
CA LYS A 86 13.22 -11.67 10.27
C LYS A 86 13.08 -10.70 11.46
N TYR A 87 11.92 -10.66 12.10
CA TYR A 87 11.71 -9.85 13.28
C TYR A 87 12.62 -10.27 14.42
N ASP A 88 12.70 -11.57 14.72
CA ASP A 88 13.56 -12.10 15.75
C ASP A 88 15.04 -11.75 15.49
N ASP A 89 15.49 -11.89 14.26
CA ASP A 89 16.85 -11.55 13.85
C ASP A 89 17.12 -10.04 14.05
N SER A 90 16.15 -9.20 13.71
CA SER A 90 16.25 -7.76 13.88
C SER A 90 16.34 -7.35 15.36
N VAL A 91 15.59 -8.03 16.22
CA VAL A 91 15.64 -7.80 17.68
C VAL A 91 17.03 -8.17 18.22
N GLN A 92 17.58 -9.30 17.79
CA GLN A 92 18.92 -9.73 18.22
C GLN A 92 20.02 -8.79 17.75
N SER A 93 19.91 -8.25 16.54
CA SER A 93 20.86 -7.28 15.99
C SER A 93 20.59 -5.85 16.45
N ARG A 94 19.50 -5.61 17.20
CA ARG A 94 19.06 -4.30 17.67
C ARG A 94 18.77 -3.31 16.53
N ASP A 95 18.32 -3.79 15.41
CA ASP A 95 17.84 -2.99 14.30
C ASP A 95 16.37 -2.65 14.51
N TRP A 96 16.11 -1.59 15.27
CA TRP A 96 14.76 -1.21 15.67
C TRP A 96 13.92 -0.70 14.51
N ASP A 97 14.51 -0.07 13.51
CA ASP A 97 13.78 0.36 12.31
C ASP A 97 13.29 -0.84 11.50
N ASP A 98 14.13 -1.85 11.32
CA ASP A 98 13.74 -3.07 10.63
C ASP A 98 12.68 -3.85 11.42
N CYS A 99 12.78 -3.88 12.76
CA CYS A 99 11.73 -4.43 13.62
C CYS A 99 10.37 -3.78 13.35
N ARG A 100 10.33 -2.45 13.30
CA ARG A 100 9.10 -1.70 13.06
C ARG A 100 8.51 -1.99 11.69
N PHE A 101 9.32 -1.95 10.64
CA PHE A 101 8.86 -2.24 9.28
C PHE A 101 8.36 -3.67 9.14
N THR A 102 9.03 -4.62 9.74
CA THR A 102 8.62 -6.02 9.71
C THR A 102 7.28 -6.22 10.43
N CYS A 103 7.08 -5.59 11.58
CA CYS A 103 5.80 -5.62 12.29
C CYS A 103 4.67 -5.02 11.46
N ASN A 104 4.90 -3.91 10.77
CA ASN A 104 3.92 -3.27 9.92
C ASN A 104 3.52 -4.18 8.75
N GLU A 105 4.48 -4.83 8.11
CA GLU A 105 4.21 -5.79 7.05
C GLU A 105 3.40 -6.98 7.54
N GLN A 106 3.72 -7.51 8.72
CA GLN A 106 2.95 -8.60 9.34
C GLN A 106 1.52 -8.20 9.65
N ASP A 107 1.30 -6.97 10.14
CA ASP A 107 -0.05 -6.47 10.41
C ASP A 107 -0.88 -6.38 9.14
N LEU A 108 -0.28 -5.95 8.03
CA LEU A 108 -0.95 -5.94 6.72
C LEU A 108 -1.30 -7.35 6.25
N LEU A 109 -0.38 -8.30 6.39
CA LEU A 109 -0.62 -9.69 5.99
C LEU A 109 -1.75 -10.33 6.80
N LYS A 110 -1.85 -10.04 8.09
CA LYS A 110 -2.95 -10.51 8.95
C LYS A 110 -4.31 -10.08 8.44
N LYS A 111 -4.41 -8.91 7.84
CA LYS A 111 -5.66 -8.41 7.29
C LYS A 111 -6.09 -9.14 6.02
N LEU A 112 -5.16 -9.83 5.36
CA LEU A 112 -5.41 -10.57 4.12
C LEU A 112 -5.60 -12.07 4.34
N ILE A 113 -5.15 -12.59 5.45
CA ILE A 113 -5.25 -14.00 5.80
C ILE A 113 -6.62 -14.27 6.51
#